data_f532ca5935c10ee6ed8baf48aef80dad
#
_entry.id   f532ca5935c10ee6ed8baf48aef80dad
#
_cell.length_a   1.000
_cell.length_b   1.000
_cell.length_c   1.000
_cell.angle_alpha   90.00
_cell.angle_beta   90.00
_cell.angle_gamma   90.00
#
_symmetry.space_group_name_H-M   'P 1'
#
loop_
_entity.id
_entity.type
_entity.pdbx_description
1 polymer ?
#
loop_
_entity_poly.entity_id
_entity_poly.type
_entity_poly.pdbx_seq_one_letter_code
_entity_poly.pdbx_strand_id
1 'polypeptide(L)'
;HFLKFLKNADIIYLVYRDEKIEGFLSFKIHHYLHHDHDTGEIVELVILPEKRSFKIGKQLIEKIEEIAKDKQFEQIELSTSTYRKDAHRFYERQGYEKLHYNYTKELDD
;
A
#
# COMPACT_ATOMS: atom_id res chain seq x y z
N HIS A 1 -5.15 -0.53 -17.65
CA HIS A 1 -4.74 0.73 -17.04
C HIS A 1 -3.77 0.55 -15.89
N PHE A 2 -3.58 -0.70 -15.41
CA PHE A 2 -2.59 -0.98 -14.39
C PHE A 2 -1.33 -1.54 -15.01
N LEU A 3 -0.18 -1.06 -14.54
CA LEU A 3 1.13 -1.62 -14.88
C LEU A 3 1.76 -2.11 -13.60
N LYS A 4 2.29 -3.32 -13.63
CA LYS A 4 2.95 -3.93 -12.48
C LYS A 4 4.43 -4.12 -12.80
N PHE A 5 5.29 -3.62 -11.93
CA PHE A 5 6.73 -3.75 -12.05
C PHE A 5 7.29 -4.43 -10.82
N LEU A 6 8.28 -5.30 -11.01
CA LEU A 6 9.00 -5.94 -9.92
C LEU A 6 10.38 -5.30 -9.84
N LYS A 7 10.69 -4.67 -8.69
CA LYS A 7 12.04 -4.17 -8.46
C LYS A 7 12.96 -5.35 -8.13
N ASN A 8 12.46 -6.29 -7.35
CA ASN A 8 13.12 -7.55 -7.02
C ASN A 8 12.03 -8.52 -6.54
N ALA A 9 12.42 -9.65 -5.95
CA ALA A 9 11.46 -10.65 -5.51
C ALA A 9 10.52 -10.14 -4.41
N ASP A 10 10.89 -9.07 -3.70
CA ASP A 10 10.17 -8.61 -2.52
C ASP A 10 9.45 -7.27 -2.69
N ILE A 11 9.63 -6.60 -3.81
CA ILE A 11 9.06 -5.27 -4.00
C ILE A 11 8.29 -5.21 -5.32
N ILE A 12 7.02 -4.82 -5.20
CA ILE A 12 6.12 -4.64 -6.34
C ILE A 12 5.78 -3.15 -6.46
N TYR A 13 5.89 -2.62 -7.66
CA TYR A 13 5.37 -1.31 -7.99
C TYR A 13 4.12 -1.47 -8.83
N LEU A 14 3.05 -0.79 -8.45
CA LEU A 14 1.79 -0.81 -9.18
C LEU A 14 1.47 0.61 -9.61
N VAL A 15 1.22 0.78 -10.90
CA VAL A 15 1.01 2.10 -11.49
C VAL A 15 -0.36 2.11 -12.16
N TYR A 16 -1.14 3.16 -11.88
CA TYR A 16 -2.36 3.43 -12.62
C TYR A 16 -2.06 4.46 -13.69
N ARG A 17 -2.35 4.08 -14.93
CA ARG A 17 -2.03 4.91 -16.08
C ARG A 17 -3.24 5.00 -17.01
N ASP A 18 -3.57 6.22 -17.40
CA ASP A 18 -4.47 6.47 -18.52
C ASP A 18 -3.59 7.08 -19.62
N GLU A 19 -3.70 8.33 -19.98
CA GLU A 19 -2.76 8.93 -20.94
C GLU A 19 -1.39 9.14 -20.32
N LYS A 20 -1.36 9.41 -19.02
CA LYS A 20 -0.13 9.59 -18.25
C LYS A 20 -0.28 8.85 -16.93
N ILE A 21 0.81 8.73 -16.21
CA ILE A 21 0.78 8.10 -14.89
C ILE A 21 -0.01 8.99 -13.93
N GLU A 22 -1.07 8.47 -13.33
CA GLU A 22 -1.96 9.21 -12.46
C GLU A 22 -1.93 8.74 -11.01
N GLY A 23 -1.43 7.54 -10.77
CA GLY A 23 -1.31 7.01 -9.42
C GLY A 23 -0.21 5.96 -9.34
N PHE A 24 0.31 5.77 -8.14
CA PHE A 24 1.42 4.88 -7.88
C PHE A 24 1.30 4.28 -6.50
N LEU A 25 1.58 2.99 -6.39
CA LEU A 25 1.61 2.27 -5.13
C LEU A 25 2.87 1.42 -5.10
N SER A 26 3.62 1.49 -3.98
CA SER A 26 4.72 0.57 -3.76
C SER A 26 4.38 -0.38 -2.63
N PHE A 27 4.75 -1.63 -2.79
CA PHE A 27 4.35 -2.72 -1.93
C PHE A 27 5.54 -3.60 -1.64
N LYS A 28 5.77 -3.87 -0.36
CA LYS A 28 6.88 -4.71 0.08
C LYS A 28 6.35 -6.02 0.64
N ILE A 29 6.97 -7.12 0.25
CA ILE A 29 6.62 -8.45 0.73
C ILE A 29 7.52 -8.77 1.92
N HIS A 30 6.91 -9.17 3.03
CA HIS A 30 7.62 -9.59 4.24
C HIS A 30 7.51 -11.10 4.41
N HIS A 31 8.66 -11.74 4.58
CA HIS A 31 8.76 -13.18 4.80
C HIS A 31 9.11 -13.42 6.26
N TYR A 32 8.33 -14.29 6.93
CA TYR A 32 8.55 -14.59 8.33
C TYR A 32 8.83 -16.08 8.50
N LEU A 33 9.87 -16.40 9.27
CA LEU A 33 10.30 -17.78 9.46
C LEU A 33 9.28 -18.63 10.18
N HIS A 34 8.42 -18.01 10.98
CA HIS A 34 7.47 -18.72 11.84
C HIS A 34 6.02 -18.59 11.38
N HIS A 35 5.80 -18.06 10.19
CA HIS A 35 4.47 -17.91 9.61
C HIS A 35 4.35 -18.80 8.39
N ASP A 36 3.20 -19.42 8.21
CA ASP A 36 2.93 -20.24 7.03
C ASP A 36 2.80 -19.41 5.77
N HIS A 37 2.44 -18.14 5.91
CA HIS A 37 2.17 -17.24 4.81
C HIS A 37 2.92 -15.93 4.99
N ASP A 38 3.25 -15.30 3.87
CA ASP A 38 3.86 -13.97 3.85
C ASP A 38 2.83 -12.91 4.16
N THR A 39 3.31 -11.72 4.51
CA THR A 39 2.48 -10.53 4.63
C THR A 39 2.99 -9.47 3.66
N GLY A 40 2.18 -8.47 3.41
CA GLY A 40 2.57 -7.35 2.56
C GLY A 40 2.39 -6.02 3.25
N GLU A 41 3.15 -5.05 2.80
CA GLU A 41 3.09 -3.70 3.32
C GLU A 41 2.96 -2.70 2.18
N ILE A 42 1.91 -1.87 2.23
CA ILE A 42 1.83 -0.71 1.33
C ILE A 42 2.78 0.35 1.89
N VAL A 43 3.86 0.59 1.17
CA VAL A 43 4.88 1.54 1.61
C VAL A 43 4.52 2.95 1.17
N GLU A 44 4.03 3.08 -0.06
CA GLU A 44 3.65 4.38 -0.61
C GLU A 44 2.39 4.24 -1.43
N LEU A 45 1.56 5.26 -1.36
CA LEU A 45 0.41 5.42 -2.25
C LEU A 45 0.32 6.90 -2.61
N VAL A 46 0.53 7.21 -3.88
CA VAL A 46 0.57 8.59 -4.37
C VAL A 46 -0.38 8.73 -5.55
N ILE A 47 -1.25 9.71 -5.49
CA ILE A 47 -2.18 10.04 -6.57
C ILE A 47 -1.94 11.48 -6.98
N LEU A 48 -1.95 11.76 -8.28
CA LEU A 48 -1.87 13.13 -8.76
C LEU A 48 -2.97 13.96 -8.09
N PRO A 49 -2.66 15.19 -7.61
CA PRO A 49 -3.65 16.01 -6.91
C PRO A 49 -4.94 16.23 -7.70
N GLU A 50 -4.84 16.46 -9.00
CA GLU A 50 -6.02 16.69 -9.85
C GLU A 50 -6.83 15.42 -10.10
N LYS A 51 -6.32 14.25 -9.72
CA LYS A 51 -6.99 12.96 -9.95
C LYS A 51 -7.47 12.29 -8.66
N ARG A 52 -7.37 12.96 -7.51
CA ARG A 52 -7.72 12.34 -6.23
C ARG A 52 -9.19 12.01 -6.09
N SER A 53 -10.06 12.75 -6.78
CA SER A 53 -11.50 12.49 -6.73
C SER A 53 -11.97 11.39 -7.67
N PHE A 54 -11.08 10.79 -8.45
CA PHE A 54 -11.43 9.77 -9.46
C PHE A 54 -11.32 8.34 -8.93
N LYS A 55 -11.21 8.16 -7.61
CA LYS A 55 -11.14 6.84 -6.96
C LYS A 55 -9.97 5.98 -7.42
N ILE A 56 -8.91 6.59 -7.91
CA ILE A 56 -7.73 5.86 -8.36
C ILE A 56 -7.04 5.17 -7.18
N GLY A 57 -6.98 5.83 -6.02
CA GLY A 57 -6.42 5.22 -4.82
C GLY A 57 -7.17 3.95 -4.43
N LYS A 58 -8.50 3.98 -4.46
CA LYS A 58 -9.31 2.81 -4.17
C LYS A 58 -9.01 1.68 -5.16
N GLN A 59 -8.89 2.00 -6.44
CA GLN A 59 -8.60 1.00 -7.47
C GLN A 59 -7.22 0.38 -7.29
N LEU A 60 -6.21 1.19 -6.91
CA LEU A 60 -4.86 0.67 -6.64
C LEU A 60 -4.88 -0.26 -5.42
N ILE A 61 -5.58 0.13 -4.36
CA ILE A 61 -5.73 -0.71 -3.17
C ILE A 61 -6.40 -2.03 -3.52
N GLU A 62 -7.50 -1.98 -4.26
CA GLU A 62 -8.20 -3.20 -4.66
C GLU A 62 -7.32 -4.11 -5.51
N LYS A 63 -6.53 -3.53 -6.39
CA LYS A 63 -5.63 -4.33 -7.25
C LYS A 63 -4.52 -4.99 -6.45
N ILE A 64 -3.91 -4.29 -5.49
CA ILE A 64 -2.86 -4.90 -4.67
C ILE A 64 -3.45 -5.97 -3.75
N GLU A 65 -4.68 -5.78 -3.26
CA GLU A 65 -5.36 -6.80 -2.46
C GLU A 65 -5.61 -8.06 -3.27
N GLU A 66 -6.01 -7.90 -4.53
CA GLU A 66 -6.20 -9.03 -5.43
C GLU A 66 -4.90 -9.81 -5.62
N ILE A 67 -3.80 -9.10 -5.86
CA ILE A 67 -2.49 -9.73 -6.01
C ILE A 67 -2.08 -10.45 -4.73
N ALA A 68 -2.30 -9.83 -3.58
CA ALA A 68 -1.95 -10.42 -2.29
C ALA A 68 -2.77 -11.70 -2.02
N LYS A 69 -4.06 -11.68 -2.35
CA LYS A 69 -4.90 -12.87 -2.20
C LYS A 69 -4.44 -14.00 -3.11
N ASP A 70 -4.08 -13.70 -4.34
CA ASP A 70 -3.59 -14.70 -5.28
C ASP A 70 -2.29 -15.33 -4.78
N LYS A 71 -1.46 -14.58 -4.07
CA LYS A 71 -0.21 -15.07 -3.48
C LYS A 71 -0.42 -15.65 -2.09
N GLN A 72 -1.66 -15.71 -1.61
CA GLN A 72 -2.02 -16.27 -0.31
C GLN A 72 -1.37 -15.55 0.86
N PHE A 73 -1.25 -14.24 0.76
CA PHE A 73 -0.74 -13.43 1.87
C PHE A 73 -1.74 -13.42 3.01
N GLU A 74 -1.22 -13.45 4.23
CA GLU A 74 -2.04 -13.49 5.44
C GLU A 74 -2.71 -12.14 5.71
N GLN A 75 -2.00 -11.04 5.47
CA GLN A 75 -2.52 -9.70 5.70
C GLN A 75 -1.74 -8.66 4.92
N ILE A 76 -2.32 -7.47 4.83
CA ILE A 76 -1.66 -6.28 4.31
C ILE A 76 -1.65 -5.24 5.43
N GLU A 77 -0.52 -4.58 5.62
CA GLU A 77 -0.38 -3.51 6.59
C GLU A 77 0.10 -2.23 5.91
N LEU A 78 -0.08 -1.11 6.59
CA LEU A 78 0.45 0.17 6.15
C LEU A 78 0.63 1.07 7.37
N SER A 79 1.47 2.10 7.22
CA SER A 79 1.65 3.12 8.24
C SER A 79 1.30 4.47 7.65
N THR A 80 0.70 5.33 8.47
CA THR A 80 0.38 6.69 8.10
C THR A 80 0.61 7.59 9.30
N SER A 81 1.00 8.84 9.05
CA SER A 81 1.26 9.80 10.11
C SER A 81 -0.01 10.08 10.91
N THR A 82 0.13 10.26 12.22
CA THR A 82 -1.03 10.44 13.10
C THR A 82 -1.83 11.70 12.78
N TYR A 83 -1.21 12.70 12.17
CA TYR A 83 -1.89 13.94 11.81
C TYR A 83 -2.62 13.90 10.46
N ARG A 84 -2.43 12.84 9.66
CA ARG A 84 -3.04 12.75 8.32
C ARG A 84 -4.44 12.15 8.42
N LYS A 85 -5.39 12.93 8.91
CA LYS A 85 -6.75 12.44 9.19
C LYS A 85 -7.51 12.00 7.95
N ASP A 86 -7.27 12.67 6.81
CA ASP A 86 -7.91 12.28 5.56
C ASP A 86 -7.45 10.89 5.10
N ALA A 87 -6.16 10.60 5.25
CA ALA A 87 -5.62 9.29 4.92
C ALA A 87 -6.21 8.21 5.83
N HIS A 88 -6.33 8.50 7.14
CA HIS A 88 -6.95 7.57 8.08
C HIS A 88 -8.36 7.20 7.64
N ARG A 89 -9.17 8.19 7.32
CA ARG A 89 -10.55 7.95 6.88
C ARG A 89 -10.59 7.14 5.59
N PHE A 90 -9.68 7.44 4.66
CA PHE A 90 -9.60 6.70 3.41
C PHE A 90 -9.31 5.21 3.66
N TYR A 91 -8.27 4.92 4.47
CA TYR A 91 -7.90 3.52 4.72
C TYR A 91 -8.96 2.78 5.50
N GLU A 92 -9.60 3.44 6.46
CA GLU A 92 -10.70 2.82 7.22
C GLU A 92 -11.88 2.47 6.32
N ARG A 93 -12.18 3.32 5.34
CA ARG A 93 -13.23 3.00 4.35
C ARG A 93 -12.86 1.81 3.48
N GLN A 94 -11.56 1.55 3.30
CA GLN A 94 -11.10 0.38 2.54
C GLN A 94 -11.03 -0.88 3.41
N GLY A 95 -11.44 -0.80 4.67
CA GLY A 95 -11.49 -1.95 5.55
C GLY A 95 -10.25 -2.16 6.41
N TYR A 96 -9.32 -1.23 6.42
CA TYR A 96 -8.13 -1.33 7.25
C TYR A 96 -8.45 -0.90 8.67
N GLU A 97 -7.90 -1.62 9.64
CA GLU A 97 -8.13 -1.36 11.06
C GLU A 97 -6.85 -0.89 11.72
N LYS A 98 -6.98 0.05 12.63
CA LYS A 98 -5.83 0.58 13.37
C LYS A 98 -5.58 -0.32 14.58
N LEU A 99 -4.70 -1.30 14.42
CA LEU A 99 -4.44 -2.32 15.44
C LEU A 99 -3.10 -2.12 16.16
N HIS A 100 -2.19 -1.32 15.62
CA HIS A 100 -0.84 -1.21 16.15
C HIS A 100 -0.40 0.23 16.25
N TYR A 101 0.50 0.50 17.20
CA TYR A 101 1.22 1.77 17.28
C TYR A 101 2.62 1.58 16.75
N ASN A 102 3.13 2.56 16.03
CA ASN A 102 4.50 2.55 15.55
C ASN A 102 5.28 3.63 16.31
N TYR A 103 6.37 3.25 16.97
CA TYR A 103 7.22 4.18 17.71
C TYR A 103 8.48 4.44 16.91
N THR A 104 8.84 5.72 16.78
CA THR A 104 10.06 6.11 16.08
C THR A 104 10.93 6.95 17.02
N LYS A 105 12.22 6.90 16.78
CA LYS A 105 13.19 7.71 17.52
C LYS A 105 14.25 8.20 16.55
N GLU A 106 14.42 9.51 16.48
CA GLU A 106 15.51 10.06 15.69
C GLU A 106 16.81 9.87 16.43
N LEU A 107 17.84 9.48 15.70
CA LEU A 107 19.17 9.25 16.29
C LEU A 107 20.08 10.39 15.87
N ASP A 108 20.56 11.13 16.86
CA ASP A 108 21.53 12.22 16.64
C ASP A 108 22.95 11.68 16.72
N ASP A 109 23.85 12.31 15.99
CA ASP A 109 25.28 11.96 16.02
C ASP A 109 25.98 12.48 17.28
#